data_4429197c23759037d99d2a071e0be6fc
#
_entry.id   4429197c23759037d99d2a071e0be6fc
#
_cell.length_a   1.000
_cell.length_b   1.000
_cell.length_c   1.000
_cell.angle_alpha   90.00
_cell.angle_beta   90.00
_cell.angle_gamma   90.00
#
_symmetry.space_group_name_H-M   'P 1'
#
loop_
_entity.id
_entity.type
_entity.pdbx_description
1 polymer ?
#
loop_
_entity_poly.entity_id
_entity_poly.type
_entity_poly.pdbx_seq_one_letter_code
_entity_poly.pdbx_strand_id
1 'polypeptide(L)'
;MSINNEIQVEAEFNKLNFSDNDLNSEYIDHICWPWCKECVPRCLIEGWTSGNNDIDELIKDTIYNAENDDLFLEWVSFDRFEDVKQIGEGGFSKIYSATWIDGKAKYFRQDDGSWIKKEPNPIKVALKRLNGSQNISAEYLNELKIHWRLYSSNDLSLKFYGITKDSRTKELMMITQLAEQGNLRCILSRYFHKDFHSGNILQDNNSVTYLSDFGLSGPSNEQKSDDKTCGVLPYIAPEVLNGEPYTLSSDIYSFGVIMTELSSGKPPFYERKHGLSLTLEICNGIRPEFGKGTPEIYKNLAYRCMNANPDQRPTANELYEILLFWVDSCNEIDQEVEKFGYKGKEIKAIFEKANKDIPNISTSYEKNPDAIYTSRVFTFSNLPKPINSSIITSYLDENSKDCHLF
;
A
#
# COMPACT_ATOMS: atom_id res chain seq x y z
N MET A 1 -31.30 -14.62 33.56
CA MET A 1 -30.29 -14.75 34.64
C MET A 1 -28.85 -14.82 34.09
N SER A 2 -28.57 -14.38 32.86
CA SER A 2 -27.21 -14.44 32.28
C SER A 2 -26.56 -13.07 32.07
N ILE A 3 -27.35 -12.00 31.99
CA ILE A 3 -26.82 -10.63 31.74
C ILE A 3 -26.12 -10.02 32.96
N ASN A 4 -26.52 -10.45 34.19
CA ASN A 4 -25.88 -9.92 35.39
C ASN A 4 -24.47 -10.49 35.70
N ASN A 5 -24.12 -11.64 35.10
CA ASN A 5 -22.80 -12.22 35.32
C ASN A 5 -21.71 -11.55 34.46
N GLU A 6 -22.04 -11.10 33.24
CA GLU A 6 -21.05 -10.43 32.37
C GLU A 6 -20.70 -9.03 32.89
N ILE A 7 -21.69 -8.27 33.34
CA ILE A 7 -21.47 -6.94 33.96
C ILE A 7 -20.66 -7.05 35.26
N GLN A 8 -20.83 -8.16 36.00
CA GLN A 8 -20.09 -8.37 37.21
C GLN A 8 -18.64 -8.78 36.98
N VAL A 9 -18.36 -9.51 35.88
CA VAL A 9 -16.99 -9.86 35.45
C VAL A 9 -16.25 -8.63 34.92
N GLU A 10 -16.88 -7.76 34.14
CA GLU A 10 -16.26 -6.50 33.73
C GLU A 10 -16.03 -5.53 34.89
N ALA A 11 -16.95 -5.47 35.85
CA ALA A 11 -16.77 -4.65 37.05
C ALA A 11 -15.69 -5.19 37.99
N GLU A 12 -15.52 -6.52 38.07
CA GLU A 12 -14.43 -7.14 38.82
C GLU A 12 -13.08 -7.03 38.07
N PHE A 13 -13.05 -7.08 36.74
CA PHE A 13 -11.83 -6.87 35.94
C PHE A 13 -11.27 -5.45 36.13
N ASN A 14 -12.16 -4.46 36.22
CA ASN A 14 -11.77 -3.07 36.51
C ASN A 14 -11.41 -2.83 38.00
N LYS A 15 -11.64 -3.79 38.89
CA LYS A 15 -11.32 -3.71 40.32
C LYS A 15 -10.10 -4.52 40.75
N LEU A 16 -9.39 -5.14 39.84
CA LEU A 16 -8.11 -5.74 40.15
C LEU A 16 -7.06 -4.66 40.41
N ASN A 17 -7.21 -3.96 41.52
CA ASN A 17 -6.12 -3.30 42.20
C ASN A 17 -5.16 -4.39 42.66
N PHE A 18 -4.10 -4.63 41.92
CA PHE A 18 -3.00 -5.44 42.39
C PHE A 18 -2.35 -4.74 43.58
N SER A 19 -2.61 -5.22 44.77
CA SER A 19 -1.85 -4.83 45.92
C SER A 19 -0.44 -5.38 45.74
N ASP A 20 0.52 -4.48 45.52
CA ASP A 20 1.97 -4.74 45.57
C ASP A 20 2.38 -5.15 46.99
N ASN A 21 2.28 -6.42 47.30
CA ASN A 21 2.84 -6.99 48.52
C ASN A 21 3.74 -8.18 48.27
N ASP A 22 4.64 -8.06 47.25
CA ASP A 22 5.82 -8.94 47.13
C ASP A 22 6.91 -8.37 46.22
N LEU A 23 7.30 -7.10 46.41
CA LEU A 23 8.48 -6.56 45.74
C LEU A 23 9.32 -5.76 46.73
N ASN A 24 10.14 -6.50 47.48
CA ASN A 24 11.42 -5.99 47.96
C ASN A 24 12.34 -5.90 46.74
N SER A 25 12.41 -4.77 46.08
CA SER A 25 13.47 -4.49 45.13
C SER A 25 13.66 -2.99 44.99
N GLU A 26 14.90 -2.61 45.01
CA GLU A 26 15.49 -1.31 44.74
C GLU A 26 14.70 -0.53 43.68
N TYR A 27 14.29 0.68 44.04
CA TYR A 27 13.76 1.68 43.09
C TYR A 27 14.85 1.98 42.04
N ILE A 28 14.88 1.22 40.97
CA ILE A 28 15.52 1.63 39.73
C ILE A 28 14.54 2.62 39.11
N ASP A 29 14.91 3.89 39.05
CA ASP A 29 14.26 4.90 38.22
C ASP A 29 14.32 4.47 36.73
N HIS A 30 13.43 3.55 36.34
CA HIS A 30 13.23 3.19 34.95
C HIS A 30 12.49 4.35 34.26
N ILE A 31 13.25 5.29 33.73
CA ILE A 31 12.73 6.22 32.74
C ILE A 31 12.57 5.41 31.44
N CYS A 32 11.54 4.55 31.39
CA CYS A 32 11.14 3.85 30.19
C CYS A 32 10.15 4.73 29.44
N TRP A 33 10.60 5.36 28.41
CA TRP A 33 9.76 6.02 27.43
C TRP A 33 10.08 5.38 26.06
N PRO A 34 9.12 4.76 25.41
CA PRO A 34 7.77 4.41 25.85
C PRO A 34 7.75 3.28 26.91
N TRP A 35 7.02 2.23 26.88
CA TRP A 35 7.09 1.12 27.84
C TRP A 35 8.02 -0.02 27.38
N CYS A 36 8.69 -0.69 28.31
CA CYS A 36 9.49 -1.88 28.06
C CYS A 36 8.72 -3.16 28.42
N LYS A 37 9.32 -4.34 28.19
CA LYS A 37 8.71 -5.65 28.52
C LYS A 37 8.26 -5.79 29.99
N GLU A 38 8.87 -5.04 30.89
CA GLU A 38 8.60 -5.11 32.35
C GLU A 38 7.49 -4.14 32.76
N CYS A 39 7.35 -3.00 32.06
CA CYS A 39 6.41 -1.94 32.42
C CYS A 39 5.17 -1.84 31.52
N VAL A 40 5.09 -2.65 30.44
CA VAL A 40 3.90 -2.69 29.59
C VAL A 40 2.66 -3.13 30.37
N PRO A 41 1.48 -2.49 30.16
CA PRO A 41 0.26 -2.92 30.81
C PRO A 41 -0.07 -4.40 30.53
N ARG A 42 -0.18 -5.22 31.57
CA ARG A 42 -0.43 -6.68 31.41
C ARG A 42 -1.70 -6.97 30.61
N CYS A 43 -2.71 -6.13 30.71
CA CYS A 43 -3.96 -6.25 29.91
C CYS A 43 -3.73 -6.19 28.39
N LEU A 44 -2.58 -5.70 27.94
CA LEU A 44 -2.24 -5.72 26.50
C LEU A 44 -1.66 -7.06 26.05
N ILE A 45 -1.10 -7.85 26.97
CA ILE A 45 -0.38 -9.09 26.64
C ILE A 45 -1.03 -10.35 27.22
N GLU A 46 -1.96 -10.22 28.17
CA GLU A 46 -2.63 -11.31 28.85
C GLU A 46 -4.14 -11.30 28.61
N GLY A 47 -4.80 -12.44 28.80
CA GLY A 47 -6.25 -12.56 28.77
C GLY A 47 -6.88 -12.66 27.36
N TRP A 48 -6.09 -12.69 26.29
CA TRP A 48 -6.58 -12.87 24.93
C TRP A 48 -5.69 -13.84 24.13
N THR A 49 -6.28 -14.42 23.09
CA THR A 49 -5.58 -15.16 22.03
C THR A 49 -6.36 -15.11 20.73
N SER A 50 -5.66 -15.05 19.62
CA SER A 50 -6.24 -15.18 18.27
C SER A 50 -6.62 -16.64 17.95
N GLY A 51 -6.10 -17.58 18.73
CA GLY A 51 -6.13 -19.02 18.47
C GLY A 51 -5.02 -19.46 17.48
N ASN A 52 -4.03 -18.59 17.22
CA ASN A 52 -2.84 -18.91 16.44
C ASN A 52 -1.60 -18.25 17.09
N ASN A 53 -0.60 -19.07 17.40
CA ASN A 53 0.59 -18.63 18.12
C ASN A 53 1.41 -17.58 17.35
N ASP A 54 1.54 -17.73 16.02
CA ASP A 54 2.34 -16.79 15.21
C ASP A 54 1.73 -15.38 15.19
N ILE A 55 0.39 -15.29 15.21
CA ILE A 55 -0.32 -14.00 15.32
C ILE A 55 -0.17 -13.42 16.72
N ASP A 56 -0.33 -14.26 17.74
CA ASP A 56 -0.20 -13.82 19.13
C ASP A 56 1.22 -13.31 19.42
N GLU A 57 2.25 -14.00 18.91
CA GLU A 57 3.65 -13.55 18.99
C GLU A 57 3.86 -12.24 18.22
N LEU A 58 3.36 -12.14 16.95
CA LEU A 58 3.49 -10.92 16.18
C LEU A 58 2.92 -9.70 16.92
N ILE A 59 1.71 -9.82 17.47
CA ILE A 59 1.07 -8.72 18.21
C ILE A 59 1.88 -8.37 19.46
N LYS A 60 2.29 -9.35 20.27
CA LYS A 60 3.09 -9.13 21.46
C LYS A 60 4.45 -8.50 21.16
N ASP A 61 5.11 -8.92 20.09
CA ASP A 61 6.36 -8.32 19.66
C ASP A 61 6.20 -6.83 19.31
N THR A 62 5.09 -6.46 18.66
CA THR A 62 4.82 -5.04 18.36
C THR A 62 4.58 -4.23 19.63
N ILE A 63 3.92 -4.81 20.64
CA ILE A 63 3.67 -4.17 21.94
C ILE A 63 4.99 -3.98 22.71
N TYR A 64 5.83 -5.02 22.77
CA TYR A 64 7.10 -4.95 23.49
C TYR A 64 8.15 -4.02 22.87
N ASN A 65 8.05 -3.78 21.56
CA ASN A 65 8.97 -2.91 20.82
C ASN A 65 8.34 -1.58 20.43
N ALA A 66 7.19 -1.22 21.02
CA ALA A 66 6.51 0.04 20.71
C ALA A 66 7.37 1.25 21.12
N GLU A 67 7.58 2.17 20.17
CA GLU A 67 8.30 3.43 20.39
C GLU A 67 7.39 4.55 20.93
N ASN A 68 6.07 4.37 20.78
CA ASN A 68 5.04 5.31 21.22
C ASN A 68 3.89 4.56 21.89
N ASP A 69 3.12 5.25 22.71
CA ASP A 69 1.99 4.75 23.47
C ASP A 69 0.80 4.26 22.65
N ASP A 70 0.80 4.47 21.33
CA ASP A 70 -0.23 4.03 20.40
C ASP A 70 0.32 3.27 19.16
N LEU A 71 1.64 3.08 19.06
CA LEU A 71 2.29 2.40 17.93
C LEU A 71 2.53 0.91 18.21
N PHE A 72 1.44 0.15 18.28
CA PHE A 72 1.46 -1.33 18.41
C PHE A 72 0.18 -1.92 17.80
N LEU A 73 0.19 -3.23 17.51
CA LEU A 73 -1.01 -3.96 17.05
C LEU A 73 -1.87 -4.43 18.21
N GLU A 74 -3.19 -4.46 18.01
CA GLU A 74 -4.15 -5.00 18.96
C GLU A 74 -4.85 -6.25 18.40
N TRP A 75 -5.14 -7.20 19.29
CA TRP A 75 -6.16 -8.19 19.02
C TRP A 75 -7.52 -7.63 19.42
N VAL A 76 -8.44 -7.52 18.47
CA VAL A 76 -9.76 -6.91 18.69
C VAL A 76 -10.83 -7.95 18.40
N SER A 77 -11.75 -8.16 19.36
CA SER A 77 -12.89 -9.06 19.15
C SER A 77 -13.82 -8.50 18.06
N PHE A 78 -14.35 -9.37 17.19
CA PHE A 78 -15.16 -8.95 16.04
C PHE A 78 -16.48 -8.27 16.42
N ASP A 79 -17.02 -8.52 17.60
CA ASP A 79 -18.20 -7.87 18.16
C ASP A 79 -17.99 -6.38 18.51
N ARG A 80 -16.72 -5.91 18.47
CA ARG A 80 -16.39 -4.49 18.67
C ARG A 80 -16.51 -3.65 17.41
N PHE A 81 -17.03 -4.24 16.30
CA PHE A 81 -17.26 -3.53 15.04
C PHE A 81 -18.76 -3.46 14.71
N GLU A 82 -19.23 -2.25 14.48
CA GLU A 82 -20.58 -1.95 14.03
C GLU A 82 -20.58 -1.49 12.56
N ASP A 83 -21.75 -1.48 11.90
CA ASP A 83 -21.96 -1.03 10.53
C ASP A 83 -21.02 -1.71 9.50
N VAL A 84 -20.68 -2.97 9.70
CA VAL A 84 -19.78 -3.72 8.83
C VAL A 84 -20.42 -3.89 7.45
N LYS A 85 -19.86 -3.19 6.44
CA LYS A 85 -20.36 -3.18 5.06
C LYS A 85 -19.24 -3.47 4.09
N GLN A 86 -19.41 -4.42 3.18
CA GLN A 86 -18.45 -4.67 2.11
C GLN A 86 -18.39 -3.46 1.18
N ILE A 87 -17.18 -2.95 0.95
CA ILE A 87 -16.88 -1.80 0.09
C ILE A 87 -15.98 -2.15 -1.10
N GLY A 88 -15.33 -3.32 -1.07
CA GLY A 88 -14.48 -3.77 -2.15
C GLY A 88 -14.30 -5.28 -2.14
N GLU A 89 -13.93 -5.83 -3.31
CA GLU A 89 -13.58 -7.24 -3.49
C GLU A 89 -12.50 -7.34 -4.58
N GLY A 90 -11.37 -7.97 -4.24
CA GLY A 90 -10.30 -8.32 -5.15
C GLY A 90 -10.19 -9.83 -5.34
N GLY A 91 -9.23 -10.28 -6.17
CA GLY A 91 -9.02 -11.70 -6.44
C GLY A 91 -8.74 -12.54 -5.19
N PHE A 92 -8.06 -11.98 -4.20
CA PHE A 92 -7.60 -12.68 -3.00
C PHE A 92 -8.17 -12.12 -1.68
N SER A 93 -8.86 -10.98 -1.70
CA SER A 93 -9.33 -10.32 -0.49
C SER A 93 -10.67 -9.63 -0.66
N LYS A 94 -11.38 -9.44 0.46
CA LYS A 94 -12.58 -8.61 0.56
C LYS A 94 -12.34 -7.51 1.58
N ILE A 95 -12.80 -6.30 1.25
CA ILE A 95 -12.64 -5.12 2.09
C ILE A 95 -14.00 -4.69 2.61
N TYR A 96 -14.07 -4.41 3.89
CA TYR A 96 -15.26 -3.93 4.57
C TYR A 96 -14.94 -2.60 5.25
N SER A 97 -15.87 -1.64 5.21
CA SER A 97 -15.88 -0.52 6.15
C SER A 97 -16.57 -0.93 7.43
N ALA A 98 -16.12 -0.41 8.56
CA ALA A 98 -16.76 -0.63 9.85
C ALA A 98 -16.52 0.56 10.78
N THR A 99 -17.33 0.66 11.84
CA THR A 99 -17.08 1.52 13.00
C THR A 99 -16.51 0.66 14.11
N TRP A 100 -15.26 0.90 14.51
CA TRP A 100 -14.67 0.28 15.69
C TRP A 100 -15.04 1.12 16.92
N ILE A 101 -15.90 0.59 17.77
CA ILE A 101 -16.57 1.35 18.85
C ILE A 101 -15.61 1.76 19.96
N ASP A 102 -14.54 0.99 20.21
CA ASP A 102 -13.53 1.35 21.22
C ASP A 102 -12.44 2.25 20.63
N GLY A 103 -12.20 2.15 19.31
CA GLY A 103 -11.07 2.76 18.65
C GLY A 103 -9.72 2.25 19.17
N LYS A 104 -8.64 2.86 18.69
CA LYS A 104 -7.27 2.48 19.10
C LYS A 104 -7.05 2.76 20.58
N ALA A 105 -6.60 1.74 21.31
CA ALA A 105 -6.31 1.88 22.74
C ALA A 105 -5.17 2.87 22.97
N LYS A 106 -5.35 3.73 23.98
CA LYS A 106 -4.33 4.65 24.49
C LYS A 106 -4.25 4.51 26.00
N TYR A 107 -3.04 4.52 26.53
CA TYR A 107 -2.78 4.37 27.96
C TYR A 107 -1.95 5.54 28.48
N PHE A 108 -2.24 5.96 29.71
CA PHE A 108 -1.47 6.99 30.40
C PHE A 108 -0.91 6.42 31.69
N ARG A 109 0.33 6.70 31.97
CA ARG A 109 0.93 6.38 33.26
C ARG A 109 0.58 7.48 34.25
N GLN A 110 0.08 7.10 35.43
CA GLN A 110 -0.19 8.03 36.54
C GLN A 110 1.07 8.26 37.39
N ASP A 111 1.02 9.26 38.27
CA ASP A 111 2.12 9.59 39.18
C ASP A 111 2.45 8.46 40.16
N ASP A 112 1.47 7.58 40.46
CA ASP A 112 1.65 6.39 41.28
C ASP A 112 2.23 5.17 40.52
N GLY A 113 2.53 5.36 39.21
CA GLY A 113 3.08 4.31 38.37
C GLY A 113 2.04 3.40 37.70
N SER A 114 0.75 3.52 38.04
CA SER A 114 -0.33 2.75 37.41
C SER A 114 -0.64 3.24 36.00
N TRP A 115 -1.22 2.32 35.18
CA TRP A 115 -1.65 2.63 33.82
C TRP A 115 -3.17 2.76 33.77
N ILE A 116 -3.66 3.84 33.16
CA ILE A 116 -5.08 4.05 32.88
C ILE A 116 -5.33 4.04 31.38
N LYS A 117 -6.32 3.22 30.95
CA LYS A 117 -6.82 3.23 29.57
C LYS A 117 -7.70 4.47 29.38
N LYS A 118 -7.47 5.20 28.28
CA LYS A 118 -8.32 6.33 27.86
C LYS A 118 -9.72 5.85 27.52
N GLU A 119 -10.73 6.70 27.74
CA GLU A 119 -12.11 6.47 27.31
C GLU A 119 -12.21 6.11 25.80
N PRO A 120 -13.11 5.19 25.43
CA PRO A 120 -13.33 4.78 24.05
C PRO A 120 -13.60 5.98 23.13
N ASN A 121 -13.00 5.95 21.93
CA ASN A 121 -13.23 6.94 20.90
C ASN A 121 -13.48 6.22 19.58
N PRO A 122 -14.76 6.03 19.17
CA PRO A 122 -15.12 5.31 17.96
C PRO A 122 -14.43 5.88 16.71
N ILE A 123 -13.87 5.01 15.87
CA ILE A 123 -13.23 5.39 14.62
C ILE A 123 -13.74 4.54 13.45
N LYS A 124 -13.76 5.14 12.25
CA LYS A 124 -14.00 4.40 11.01
C LYS A 124 -12.73 3.67 10.59
N VAL A 125 -12.89 2.38 10.27
CA VAL A 125 -11.79 1.49 9.88
C VAL A 125 -12.12 0.70 8.62
N ALA A 126 -11.10 0.24 7.93
CA ALA A 126 -11.22 -0.80 6.93
C ALA A 126 -10.85 -2.16 7.55
N LEU A 127 -11.66 -3.17 7.27
CA LEU A 127 -11.38 -4.56 7.61
C LEU A 127 -11.03 -5.31 6.33
N LYS A 128 -9.75 -5.62 6.12
CA LYS A 128 -9.28 -6.39 4.96
C LYS A 128 -9.26 -7.87 5.32
N ARG A 129 -10.16 -8.65 4.73
CA ARG A 129 -10.26 -10.09 4.88
C ARG A 129 -9.56 -10.79 3.73
N LEU A 130 -8.59 -11.65 4.01
CA LEU A 130 -7.99 -12.53 3.02
C LEU A 130 -8.74 -13.85 2.94
N ASN A 131 -9.08 -14.27 1.73
CA ASN A 131 -9.80 -15.50 1.49
C ASN A 131 -8.94 -16.71 1.90
N GLY A 132 -9.52 -17.64 2.68
CA GLY A 132 -8.82 -18.83 3.15
C GLY A 132 -7.92 -18.63 4.36
N SER A 133 -7.92 -17.47 5.00
CA SER A 133 -7.11 -17.15 6.18
C SER A 133 -7.52 -17.88 7.48
N GLN A 134 -8.46 -18.83 7.38
CA GLN A 134 -8.77 -19.77 8.48
C GLN A 134 -7.54 -20.60 8.87
N ASN A 135 -6.71 -20.99 7.89
CA ASN A 135 -5.40 -21.60 8.08
C ASN A 135 -4.35 -20.58 7.62
N ILE A 136 -3.61 -20.03 8.56
CA ILE A 136 -2.61 -19.01 8.30
C ILE A 136 -1.48 -19.61 7.47
N SER A 137 -1.27 -19.09 6.27
CA SER A 137 -0.12 -19.42 5.45
C SER A 137 1.08 -18.53 5.81
N ALA A 138 2.29 -18.96 5.44
CA ALA A 138 3.50 -18.15 5.61
C ALA A 138 3.42 -16.83 4.83
N GLU A 139 2.76 -16.83 3.67
CA GLU A 139 2.53 -15.66 2.84
C GLU A 139 1.65 -14.64 3.57
N TYR A 140 0.56 -15.09 4.22
CA TYR A 140 -0.31 -14.20 4.99
C TYR A 140 0.42 -13.57 6.18
N LEU A 141 1.15 -14.37 6.94
CA LEU A 141 1.95 -13.86 8.06
C LEU A 141 3.00 -12.84 7.57
N ASN A 142 3.60 -13.11 6.40
CA ASN A 142 4.54 -12.18 5.78
C ASN A 142 3.87 -10.86 5.39
N GLU A 143 2.65 -10.90 4.82
CA GLU A 143 1.88 -9.70 4.50
C GLU A 143 1.62 -8.84 5.74
N LEU A 144 1.20 -9.45 6.86
CA LEU A 144 1.02 -8.73 8.13
C LEU A 144 2.31 -8.06 8.61
N LYS A 145 3.44 -8.78 8.55
CA LYS A 145 4.75 -8.27 8.95
C LYS A 145 5.22 -7.12 8.05
N ILE A 146 4.97 -7.20 6.76
CA ILE A 146 5.29 -6.12 5.80
C ILE A 146 4.44 -4.88 6.11
N HIS A 147 3.12 -5.03 6.25
CA HIS A 147 2.22 -3.92 6.61
C HIS A 147 2.67 -3.25 7.91
N TRP A 148 3.02 -4.03 8.93
CA TRP A 148 3.50 -3.49 10.20
C TRP A 148 4.82 -2.71 10.03
N ARG A 149 5.80 -3.28 9.32
CA ARG A 149 7.09 -2.62 9.08
C ARG A 149 6.93 -1.30 8.33
N LEU A 150 6.06 -1.27 7.33
CA LEU A 150 5.79 -0.04 6.57
C LEU A 150 5.14 1.01 7.46
N TYR A 151 4.17 0.64 8.27
CA TYR A 151 3.50 1.54 9.19
C TYR A 151 4.43 2.04 10.30
N SER A 152 5.22 1.15 10.93
CA SER A 152 6.11 1.53 12.04
C SER A 152 7.34 2.32 11.61
N SER A 153 7.76 2.24 10.35
CA SER A 153 8.94 2.95 9.85
C SER A 153 8.64 4.29 9.19
N ASN A 154 7.36 4.62 8.94
CA ASN A 154 7.01 5.80 8.17
C ASN A 154 5.53 6.20 8.31
N ASP A 155 5.25 7.45 8.68
CA ASP A 155 3.90 8.03 8.80
C ASP A 155 3.11 8.09 7.47
N LEU A 156 3.71 7.70 6.35
CA LEU A 156 3.11 7.78 5.01
C LEU A 156 2.42 6.47 4.56
N SER A 157 2.36 5.44 5.42
CA SER A 157 1.58 4.23 5.16
C SER A 157 0.21 4.27 5.84
N LEU A 158 -0.75 3.47 5.32
CA LEU A 158 -2.02 3.25 6.03
C LEU A 158 -1.74 2.74 7.45
N LYS A 159 -2.36 3.36 8.44
CA LYS A 159 -2.26 2.89 9.82
C LYS A 159 -2.78 1.47 9.91
N PHE A 160 -1.99 0.60 10.51
CA PHE A 160 -2.33 -0.77 10.79
C PHE A 160 -2.57 -0.91 12.30
N TYR A 161 -3.83 -0.98 12.69
CA TYR A 161 -4.24 -0.90 14.09
C TYR A 161 -4.21 -2.24 14.81
N GLY A 162 -4.46 -3.34 14.09
CA GLY A 162 -4.56 -4.64 14.72
C GLY A 162 -5.22 -5.70 13.84
N ILE A 163 -5.56 -6.80 14.47
CA ILE A 163 -6.13 -7.98 13.80
C ILE A 163 -7.40 -8.40 14.52
N THR A 164 -8.39 -8.84 13.76
CA THR A 164 -9.62 -9.44 14.26
C THR A 164 -9.94 -10.74 13.53
N LYS A 165 -10.93 -11.49 14.01
CA LYS A 165 -11.37 -12.74 13.39
C LYS A 165 -12.88 -12.74 13.26
N ASP A 166 -13.40 -12.82 12.04
CA ASP A 166 -14.84 -12.93 11.80
C ASP A 166 -15.39 -14.19 12.49
N SER A 167 -16.32 -14.00 13.40
CA SER A 167 -16.90 -15.06 14.19
C SER A 167 -17.65 -16.11 13.37
N ARG A 168 -18.14 -15.75 12.18
CA ARG A 168 -18.93 -16.59 11.28
C ARG A 168 -18.04 -17.39 10.31
N THR A 169 -17.14 -16.70 9.62
CA THR A 169 -16.26 -17.33 8.61
C THR A 169 -14.99 -17.92 9.21
N LYS A 170 -14.64 -17.52 10.44
CA LYS A 170 -13.37 -17.87 11.11
C LYS A 170 -12.13 -17.33 10.39
N GLU A 171 -12.32 -16.43 9.43
CA GLU A 171 -11.23 -15.80 8.69
C GLU A 171 -10.69 -14.59 9.44
N LEU A 172 -9.39 -14.41 9.35
CA LEU A 172 -8.69 -13.25 9.93
C LEU A 172 -8.88 -12.01 9.05
N MET A 173 -8.94 -10.86 9.70
CA MET A 173 -9.06 -9.57 9.05
C MET A 173 -8.05 -8.59 9.64
N MET A 174 -7.34 -7.87 8.79
CA MET A 174 -6.52 -6.73 9.21
C MET A 174 -7.44 -5.53 9.48
N ILE A 175 -7.18 -4.82 10.57
CA ILE A 175 -7.85 -3.57 10.93
C ILE A 175 -6.92 -2.43 10.51
N THR A 176 -7.30 -1.69 9.47
CA THR A 176 -6.49 -0.59 8.93
C THR A 176 -7.27 0.71 8.93
N GLN A 177 -6.55 1.81 8.76
CA GLN A 177 -7.18 3.10 8.51
C GLN A 177 -8.09 2.99 7.28
N LEU A 178 -9.31 3.51 7.40
CA LEU A 178 -10.19 3.65 6.24
C LEU A 178 -9.65 4.81 5.40
N ALA A 179 -9.03 4.46 4.26
CA ALA A 179 -8.61 5.45 3.29
C ALA A 179 -9.83 5.90 2.49
N GLU A 180 -10.28 7.11 2.72
CA GLU A 180 -11.34 7.71 1.92
C GLU A 180 -10.76 8.39 0.67
N GLN A 181 -9.47 8.74 0.67
CA GLN A 181 -8.68 9.28 -0.48
C GLN A 181 -7.17 9.32 -0.10
N GLY A 182 -6.17 8.79 -0.76
CA GLY A 182 -4.85 8.55 -0.20
C GLY A 182 -3.51 8.72 -0.97
N ASN A 183 -2.25 8.47 -0.60
CA ASN A 183 -0.92 8.94 -1.08
C ASN A 183 0.13 7.89 -1.54
N LEU A 184 0.91 8.19 -2.60
CA LEU A 184 1.80 7.29 -3.38
C LEU A 184 3.29 7.21 -2.94
N ARG A 185 3.73 7.78 -1.84
CA ARG A 185 5.13 8.24 -1.62
C ARG A 185 6.19 7.24 -1.14
N CYS A 186 5.89 6.10 -0.52
CA CYS A 186 6.84 5.40 0.35
C CYS A 186 7.34 4.02 -0.05
N ILE A 187 6.88 3.41 -1.11
CA ILE A 187 7.09 1.97 -1.34
C ILE A 187 8.19 1.65 -2.35
N LEU A 188 8.62 2.62 -3.15
CA LEU A 188 9.50 2.40 -4.29
C LEU A 188 10.98 2.11 -3.96
N SER A 189 11.42 2.04 -2.71
CA SER A 189 12.85 1.95 -2.42
C SER A 189 13.38 0.63 -1.84
N ARG A 190 12.55 -0.26 -1.30
CA ARG A 190 13.02 -1.49 -0.62
C ARG A 190 12.27 -2.79 -0.93
N TYR A 191 11.04 -2.70 -1.43
CA TYR A 191 10.19 -3.85 -1.76
C TYR A 191 9.58 -3.64 -3.13
N PHE A 192 9.48 -4.68 -3.94
CA PHE A 192 8.65 -4.63 -5.14
C PHE A 192 7.22 -5.08 -4.81
N HIS A 193 6.24 -4.38 -5.41
CA HIS A 193 4.84 -4.61 -5.17
C HIS A 193 4.29 -5.83 -5.90
N LYS A 194 4.79 -6.09 -7.11
CA LYS A 194 4.38 -7.16 -8.05
C LYS A 194 2.95 -7.03 -8.60
N ASP A 195 2.10 -6.20 -8.02
CA ASP A 195 0.72 -5.94 -8.47
C ASP A 195 0.39 -4.45 -8.41
N PHE A 196 1.30 -3.64 -8.98
CA PHE A 196 1.19 -2.19 -8.95
C PHE A 196 0.26 -1.69 -10.06
N HIS A 197 -0.97 -1.33 -9.71
CA HIS A 197 -1.98 -0.81 -10.62
C HIS A 197 -2.91 0.19 -9.91
N SER A 198 -3.69 0.96 -10.69
CA SER A 198 -4.57 2.01 -10.15
C SER A 198 -5.60 1.51 -9.13
N GLY A 199 -6.05 0.26 -9.23
CA GLY A 199 -6.97 -0.35 -8.26
C GLY A 199 -6.38 -0.55 -6.87
N ASN A 200 -5.04 -0.59 -6.75
CA ASN A 200 -4.30 -0.68 -5.49
C ASN A 200 -3.80 0.68 -4.99
N ILE A 201 -4.18 1.76 -5.67
CA ILE A 201 -3.91 3.14 -5.29
C ILE A 201 -5.20 3.74 -4.76
N LEU A 202 -5.25 4.01 -3.48
CA LEU A 202 -6.43 4.52 -2.78
C LEU A 202 -6.28 5.99 -2.45
N GLN A 203 -7.37 6.76 -2.46
CA GLN A 203 -7.38 8.20 -2.15
C GLN A 203 -8.35 8.52 -1.00
N ASP A 204 -7.96 9.26 0.09
CA ASP A 204 -8.83 9.69 1.22
C ASP A 204 -9.47 11.06 0.99
N ASN A 205 -10.37 11.51 1.90
CA ASN A 205 -11.02 12.82 1.82
C ASN A 205 -10.05 14.00 1.90
N ASN A 206 -8.82 13.80 2.37
CA ASN A 206 -7.79 14.83 2.49
C ASN A 206 -6.86 14.88 1.28
N SER A 207 -7.19 14.18 0.20
CA SER A 207 -6.37 14.03 -1.02
C SER A 207 -4.98 13.42 -0.78
N VAL A 208 -4.82 12.68 0.33
CA VAL A 208 -3.60 11.89 0.58
C VAL A 208 -3.72 10.53 -0.15
N THR A 209 -2.79 10.01 -1.03
CA THR A 209 -2.84 8.74 -1.85
C THR A 209 -2.01 7.59 -1.23
N TYR A 210 -2.58 6.42 -0.91
CA TYR A 210 -1.95 5.25 -0.26
C TYR A 210 -1.83 4.08 -1.24
N LEU A 211 -0.77 3.33 -1.15
CA LEU A 211 -0.67 2.04 -1.83
C LEU A 211 -1.24 0.94 -0.93
N SER A 212 -1.95 0.01 -1.52
CA SER A 212 -2.62 -1.09 -0.81
C SER A 212 -2.36 -2.42 -1.51
N ASP A 213 -2.69 -3.51 -0.84
CA ASP A 213 -2.59 -4.89 -1.34
C ASP A 213 -1.17 -5.38 -1.61
N PHE A 214 -0.41 -5.60 -0.53
CA PHE A 214 0.96 -6.12 -0.56
C PHE A 214 1.03 -7.66 -0.58
N GLY A 215 -0.06 -8.37 -0.85
CA GLY A 215 -0.12 -9.82 -0.79
C GLY A 215 0.88 -10.54 -1.70
N LEU A 216 1.26 -9.94 -2.83
CA LEU A 216 2.28 -10.44 -3.75
C LEU A 216 3.66 -9.83 -3.53
N SER A 217 3.78 -8.84 -2.64
CA SER A 217 5.01 -8.10 -2.41
C SER A 217 6.10 -8.96 -1.77
N GLY A 218 7.37 -8.62 -2.06
CA GLY A 218 8.51 -9.31 -1.48
C GLY A 218 9.75 -8.43 -1.42
N PRO A 219 10.74 -8.79 -0.58
CA PRO A 219 12.03 -8.11 -0.56
C PRO A 219 12.77 -8.31 -1.89
N SER A 220 13.45 -7.28 -2.35
CA SER A 220 14.13 -7.27 -3.66
C SER A 220 15.28 -8.28 -3.79
N ASN A 221 15.71 -8.91 -2.70
CA ASN A 221 16.78 -9.89 -2.64
C ASN A 221 16.31 -11.35 -2.47
N GLU A 222 15.01 -11.60 -2.32
CA GLU A 222 14.45 -12.94 -2.15
C GLU A 222 13.55 -13.28 -3.34
N GLN A 223 14.08 -14.00 -4.33
CA GLN A 223 13.30 -14.53 -5.45
C GLN A 223 13.12 -16.05 -5.29
N LYS A 224 11.87 -16.50 -5.33
CA LYS A 224 11.56 -17.93 -5.47
C LYS A 224 11.45 -18.26 -6.96
N SER A 225 12.15 -19.29 -7.41
CA SER A 225 12.18 -19.76 -8.80
C SER A 225 10.84 -20.23 -9.35
N ASP A 226 9.81 -20.40 -8.52
CA ASP A 226 8.49 -20.92 -8.87
C ASP A 226 7.37 -19.85 -8.86
N ASP A 227 7.72 -18.57 -8.80
CA ASP A 227 6.74 -17.49 -8.80
C ASP A 227 6.00 -17.45 -10.16
N LYS A 228 4.71 -17.80 -10.14
CA LYS A 228 3.83 -17.66 -11.30
C LYS A 228 3.63 -16.18 -11.61
N THR A 229 3.53 -15.82 -12.90
CA THR A 229 3.17 -14.47 -13.31
C THR A 229 1.75 -14.14 -12.83
N CYS A 230 1.63 -13.22 -11.88
CA CYS A 230 0.37 -12.77 -11.31
C CYS A 230 0.22 -11.25 -11.49
N GLY A 231 -1.01 -10.76 -11.51
CA GLY A 231 -1.29 -9.33 -11.55
C GLY A 231 -2.40 -8.96 -12.53
N VAL A 232 -2.53 -7.67 -12.81
CA VAL A 232 -3.47 -7.11 -13.80
C VAL A 232 -2.76 -6.91 -15.13
N LEU A 233 -3.12 -7.69 -16.15
CA LEU A 233 -2.38 -7.84 -17.42
C LEU A 233 -1.83 -6.54 -18.04
N PRO A 234 -2.59 -5.44 -18.19
CA PRO A 234 -2.07 -4.20 -18.78
C PRO A 234 -0.88 -3.56 -18.04
N TYR A 235 -0.73 -3.84 -16.75
CA TYR A 235 0.29 -3.22 -15.90
C TYR A 235 1.52 -4.11 -15.70
N ILE A 236 1.44 -5.40 -16.11
CA ILE A 236 2.56 -6.33 -15.97
C ILE A 236 3.64 -5.99 -17.00
N ALA A 237 4.87 -5.86 -16.53
CA ALA A 237 6.02 -5.58 -17.38
C ALA A 237 6.26 -6.72 -18.40
N PRO A 238 6.67 -6.39 -19.63
CA PRO A 238 6.77 -7.36 -20.73
C PRO A 238 7.80 -8.47 -20.47
N GLU A 239 8.89 -8.20 -19.74
CA GLU A 239 9.85 -9.22 -19.33
C GLU A 239 9.22 -10.23 -18.35
N VAL A 240 8.35 -9.76 -17.45
CA VAL A 240 7.63 -10.61 -16.50
C VAL A 240 6.59 -11.46 -17.22
N LEU A 241 5.87 -10.91 -18.19
CA LEU A 241 4.98 -11.69 -19.07
C LEU A 241 5.75 -12.79 -19.81
N ASN A 242 7.01 -12.52 -20.17
CA ASN A 242 7.91 -13.46 -20.86
C ASN A 242 8.58 -14.47 -19.89
N GLY A 243 8.23 -14.46 -18.61
CA GLY A 243 8.69 -15.43 -17.61
C GLY A 243 9.94 -15.01 -16.83
N GLU A 244 10.43 -13.79 -17.03
CA GLU A 244 11.51 -13.24 -16.20
C GLU A 244 10.97 -12.89 -14.79
N PRO A 245 11.84 -12.92 -13.78
CA PRO A 245 11.45 -12.57 -12.42
C PRO A 245 10.96 -11.13 -12.28
N TYR A 246 10.07 -10.90 -11.31
CA TYR A 246 9.70 -9.53 -10.90
C TYR A 246 10.91 -8.82 -10.29
N THR A 247 11.04 -7.53 -10.62
CA THR A 247 12.07 -6.63 -10.08
C THR A 247 11.48 -5.28 -9.70
N LEU A 248 12.24 -4.42 -9.05
CA LEU A 248 11.84 -3.02 -8.84
C LEU A 248 11.52 -2.32 -10.16
N SER A 249 12.30 -2.62 -11.21
CA SER A 249 12.06 -2.07 -12.56
C SER A 249 10.72 -2.52 -13.16
N SER A 250 10.15 -3.65 -12.73
CA SER A 250 8.82 -4.08 -13.18
C SER A 250 7.72 -3.19 -12.58
N ASP A 251 7.84 -2.75 -11.32
CA ASP A 251 6.92 -1.79 -10.72
C ASP A 251 7.05 -0.40 -11.36
N ILE A 252 8.27 -0.01 -11.77
CA ILE A 252 8.49 1.21 -12.55
C ILE A 252 7.74 1.17 -13.89
N TYR A 253 7.73 0.00 -14.57
CA TYR A 253 6.92 -0.17 -15.78
C TYR A 253 5.44 0.05 -15.48
N SER A 254 4.93 -0.58 -14.43
CA SER A 254 3.53 -0.42 -13.99
C SER A 254 3.18 1.03 -13.69
N PHE A 255 4.11 1.78 -13.06
CA PHE A 255 3.96 3.22 -12.83
C PHE A 255 3.83 4.00 -14.14
N GLY A 256 4.63 3.69 -15.15
CA GLY A 256 4.51 4.28 -16.49
C GLY A 256 3.13 4.05 -17.11
N VAL A 257 2.56 2.85 -16.94
CA VAL A 257 1.18 2.55 -17.38
C VAL A 257 0.15 3.38 -16.61
N ILE A 258 0.31 3.54 -15.28
CA ILE A 258 -0.55 4.39 -14.46
C ILE A 258 -0.48 5.85 -14.93
N MET A 259 0.69 6.34 -15.31
CA MET A 259 0.83 7.68 -15.89
C MET A 259 -0.02 7.86 -17.17
N THR A 260 -0.12 6.85 -18.02
CA THR A 260 -1.00 6.92 -19.20
C THR A 260 -2.48 6.97 -18.81
N GLU A 261 -2.90 6.17 -17.83
CA GLU A 261 -4.26 6.17 -17.30
C GLU A 261 -4.63 7.51 -16.66
N LEU A 262 -3.75 8.08 -15.83
CA LEU A 262 -3.95 9.41 -15.23
C LEU A 262 -4.11 10.51 -16.29
N SER A 263 -3.34 10.46 -17.38
CA SER A 263 -3.40 11.45 -18.44
C SER A 263 -4.63 11.33 -19.33
N SER A 264 -5.15 10.10 -19.52
CA SER A 264 -6.29 9.83 -20.40
C SER A 264 -7.63 9.81 -19.68
N GLY A 265 -7.63 9.58 -18.36
CA GLY A 265 -8.84 9.32 -17.58
C GLY A 265 -9.50 7.98 -17.91
N LYS A 266 -8.80 7.07 -18.58
CA LYS A 266 -9.33 5.79 -19.05
C LYS A 266 -8.37 4.66 -18.66
N PRO A 267 -8.89 3.48 -18.24
CA PRO A 267 -8.06 2.32 -17.95
C PRO A 267 -7.25 1.88 -19.19
N PRO A 268 -6.02 1.38 -19.02
CA PRO A 268 -5.16 0.98 -20.13
C PRO A 268 -5.78 -0.16 -20.94
N PHE A 269 -5.81 -0.04 -22.27
CA PHE A 269 -6.37 -1.03 -23.21
C PHE A 269 -7.85 -1.41 -22.94
N TYR A 270 -8.66 -0.48 -22.47
CA TYR A 270 -10.07 -0.73 -22.12
C TYR A 270 -10.92 -1.22 -23.30
N GLU A 271 -10.54 -0.93 -24.53
CA GLU A 271 -11.24 -1.36 -25.76
C GLU A 271 -10.91 -2.79 -26.17
N ARG A 272 -9.93 -3.44 -25.53
CA ARG A 272 -9.36 -4.71 -25.95
C ARG A 272 -9.65 -5.84 -24.96
N LYS A 273 -9.73 -7.06 -25.49
CA LYS A 273 -9.71 -8.27 -24.67
C LYS A 273 -8.35 -8.46 -24.00
N HIS A 274 -8.33 -8.67 -22.68
CA HIS A 274 -7.12 -8.93 -21.92
C HIS A 274 -6.75 -10.43 -21.94
N GLY A 275 -5.91 -10.82 -22.88
CA GLY A 275 -5.46 -12.19 -23.10
C GLY A 275 -4.20 -12.26 -23.95
N LEU A 276 -3.94 -13.43 -24.53
CA LEU A 276 -2.72 -13.73 -25.29
C LEU A 276 -2.42 -12.69 -26.41
N SER A 277 -3.44 -12.24 -27.14
CA SER A 277 -3.25 -11.24 -28.22
C SER A 277 -2.66 -9.93 -27.66
N LEU A 278 -3.25 -9.40 -26.58
CA LEU A 278 -2.72 -8.19 -25.94
C LEU A 278 -1.32 -8.42 -25.38
N THR A 279 -1.07 -9.59 -24.79
CA THR A 279 0.26 -9.96 -24.26
C THR A 279 1.34 -9.93 -25.36
N LEU A 280 1.05 -10.52 -26.52
CA LEU A 280 1.93 -10.50 -27.68
C LEU A 280 2.20 -9.06 -28.17
N GLU A 281 1.17 -8.23 -28.22
CA GLU A 281 1.29 -6.83 -28.64
C GLU A 281 2.13 -6.01 -27.65
N ILE A 282 1.96 -6.22 -26.32
CA ILE A 282 2.78 -5.57 -25.28
C ILE A 282 4.26 -5.98 -25.43
N CYS A 283 4.55 -7.25 -25.65
CA CYS A 283 5.92 -7.71 -25.92
C CYS A 283 6.49 -7.11 -27.22
N ASN A 284 5.64 -6.88 -28.23
CA ASN A 284 6.02 -6.21 -29.48
C ASN A 284 6.04 -4.68 -29.39
N GLY A 285 5.98 -4.11 -28.19
CA GLY A 285 6.20 -2.68 -27.93
C GLY A 285 4.96 -1.82 -27.93
N ILE A 286 3.74 -2.38 -27.99
CA ILE A 286 2.54 -1.56 -27.83
C ILE A 286 2.44 -1.04 -26.40
N ARG A 287 1.97 0.19 -26.23
CA ARG A 287 1.73 0.82 -24.93
C ARG A 287 0.38 1.51 -24.94
N PRO A 288 -0.23 1.78 -23.76
CA PRO A 288 -1.50 2.52 -23.69
C PRO A 288 -1.36 3.93 -24.24
N GLU A 289 -2.46 4.47 -24.70
CA GLU A 289 -2.52 5.82 -25.25
C GLU A 289 -2.60 6.89 -24.16
N PHE A 290 -2.00 8.05 -24.45
CA PHE A 290 -2.12 9.23 -23.59
C PHE A 290 -3.37 10.03 -23.92
N GLY A 291 -3.86 10.80 -22.94
CA GLY A 291 -4.89 11.79 -23.17
C GLY A 291 -4.44 12.91 -24.14
N LYS A 292 -5.40 13.51 -24.81
CA LYS A 292 -5.13 14.66 -25.68
C LYS A 292 -4.59 15.83 -24.83
N GLY A 293 -3.54 16.48 -25.31
CA GLY A 293 -2.93 17.62 -24.61
C GLY A 293 -1.91 17.23 -23.54
N THR A 294 -1.63 15.93 -23.33
CA THR A 294 -0.58 15.47 -22.40
C THR A 294 0.77 16.07 -22.81
N PRO A 295 1.49 16.75 -21.90
CA PRO A 295 2.79 17.35 -22.19
C PRO A 295 3.83 16.33 -22.66
N GLU A 296 4.71 16.74 -23.59
CA GLU A 296 5.77 15.85 -24.09
C GLU A 296 6.74 15.38 -23.01
N ILE A 297 7.09 16.27 -22.06
CA ILE A 297 7.93 15.91 -20.91
C ILE A 297 7.30 14.79 -20.05
N TYR A 298 5.97 14.81 -19.88
CA TYR A 298 5.25 13.77 -19.18
C TYR A 298 5.23 12.44 -19.95
N LYS A 299 4.99 12.49 -21.26
CA LYS A 299 5.02 11.31 -22.14
C LYS A 299 6.42 10.70 -22.16
N ASN A 300 7.46 11.52 -22.23
CA ASN A 300 8.85 11.09 -22.21
C ASN A 300 9.15 10.27 -20.94
N LEU A 301 8.79 10.80 -19.77
CA LEU A 301 9.00 10.08 -18.51
C LEU A 301 8.23 8.76 -18.48
N ALA A 302 6.96 8.78 -18.90
CA ALA A 302 6.16 7.56 -18.94
C ALA A 302 6.72 6.51 -19.92
N TYR A 303 7.20 6.91 -21.10
CA TYR A 303 7.84 5.97 -22.04
C TYR A 303 9.19 5.44 -21.53
N ARG A 304 9.97 6.27 -20.82
CA ARG A 304 11.19 5.80 -20.12
C ARG A 304 10.82 4.72 -19.08
N CYS A 305 9.78 4.94 -18.29
CA CYS A 305 9.28 3.93 -17.35
C CYS A 305 8.82 2.65 -18.05
N MET A 306 8.17 2.76 -19.21
CA MET A 306 7.66 1.64 -19.99
C MET A 306 8.66 1.06 -21.00
N ASN A 307 9.96 1.36 -20.88
CA ASN A 307 10.98 0.78 -21.75
C ASN A 307 10.94 -0.76 -21.70
N ALA A 308 11.10 -1.42 -22.85
CA ALA A 308 11.15 -2.88 -22.93
C ALA A 308 12.36 -3.46 -22.20
N ASN A 309 13.50 -2.71 -22.18
CA ASN A 309 14.67 -3.08 -21.39
C ASN A 309 14.53 -2.53 -19.94
N PRO A 310 14.44 -3.39 -18.91
CA PRO A 310 14.31 -2.98 -17.52
C PRO A 310 15.48 -2.07 -17.03
N ASP A 311 16.69 -2.30 -17.52
CA ASP A 311 17.89 -1.54 -17.11
C ASP A 311 17.91 -0.10 -17.64
N GLN A 312 17.02 0.22 -18.59
CA GLN A 312 16.88 1.55 -19.17
C GLN A 312 15.73 2.35 -18.54
N ARG A 313 15.03 1.76 -17.58
CA ARG A 313 13.98 2.46 -16.82
C ARG A 313 14.61 3.31 -15.73
N PRO A 314 14.02 4.46 -15.38
CA PRO A 314 14.49 5.24 -14.24
C PRO A 314 14.37 4.43 -12.94
N THR A 315 15.25 4.71 -11.99
CA THR A 315 15.10 4.20 -10.63
C THR A 315 13.95 4.91 -9.92
N ALA A 316 13.45 4.33 -8.84
CA ALA A 316 12.43 4.94 -7.99
C ALA A 316 12.88 6.31 -7.43
N ASN A 317 14.17 6.41 -7.05
CA ASN A 317 14.73 7.65 -6.55
C ASN A 317 14.82 8.73 -7.64
N GLU A 318 15.23 8.37 -8.85
CA GLU A 318 15.24 9.27 -10.00
C GLU A 318 13.84 9.77 -10.34
N LEU A 319 12.84 8.89 -10.34
CA LEU A 319 11.43 9.27 -10.50
C LEU A 319 10.96 10.25 -9.42
N TYR A 320 11.30 9.98 -8.16
CA TYR A 320 10.97 10.84 -7.04
C TYR A 320 11.53 12.26 -7.24
N GLU A 321 12.82 12.38 -7.58
CA GLU A 321 13.48 13.66 -7.80
C GLU A 321 12.84 14.45 -8.97
N ILE A 322 12.52 13.77 -10.08
CA ILE A 322 11.87 14.39 -11.24
C ILE A 322 10.48 14.90 -10.87
N LEU A 323 9.66 14.04 -10.24
CA LEU A 323 8.28 14.39 -9.88
C LEU A 323 8.23 15.47 -8.79
N LEU A 324 9.13 15.41 -7.81
CA LEU A 324 9.27 16.44 -6.78
C LEU A 324 9.59 17.80 -7.43
N PHE A 325 10.57 17.85 -8.33
CA PHE A 325 10.91 19.09 -9.05
C PHE A 325 9.73 19.63 -9.84
N TRP A 326 8.89 18.78 -10.47
CA TRP A 326 7.68 19.24 -11.16
C TRP A 326 6.65 19.84 -10.18
N VAL A 327 6.43 19.18 -9.04
CA VAL A 327 5.49 19.64 -8.01
C VAL A 327 5.96 20.98 -7.42
N ASP A 328 7.23 21.09 -7.02
CA ASP A 328 7.81 22.30 -6.44
C ASP A 328 7.79 23.46 -7.44
N SER A 329 8.05 23.17 -8.71
CA SER A 329 7.94 24.17 -9.79
C SER A 329 6.51 24.67 -9.97
N CYS A 330 5.51 23.79 -9.95
CA CYS A 330 4.10 24.17 -10.05
C CYS A 330 3.62 24.97 -8.82
N ASN A 331 4.17 24.67 -7.64
CA ASN A 331 3.90 25.38 -6.38
C ASN A 331 4.75 26.66 -6.18
N GLU A 332 5.46 27.12 -7.21
CA GLU A 332 6.30 28.33 -7.21
C GLU A 332 7.52 28.28 -6.26
N ILE A 333 7.93 27.10 -5.82
CA ILE A 333 9.07 26.92 -4.92
C ILE A 333 10.39 27.03 -5.70
N ASP A 334 10.51 26.32 -6.82
CA ASP A 334 11.75 26.13 -7.57
C ASP A 334 11.79 26.87 -8.93
N GLN A 335 11.22 28.10 -9.03
CA GLN A 335 11.02 28.81 -10.31
C GLN A 335 12.31 29.06 -11.10
N GLU A 336 13.40 29.43 -10.45
CA GLU A 336 14.69 29.73 -11.11
C GLU A 336 15.68 28.57 -11.02
N VAL A 337 15.32 27.48 -10.34
CA VAL A 337 16.13 26.25 -10.28
C VAL A 337 16.10 25.56 -11.63
N GLU A 338 17.25 25.10 -12.09
CA GLU A 338 17.39 24.31 -13.31
C GLU A 338 17.77 22.86 -12.93
N LYS A 339 16.88 21.92 -13.28
CA LYS A 339 17.11 20.48 -13.14
C LYS A 339 16.56 19.76 -14.37
N PHE A 340 17.18 18.66 -14.72
CA PHE A 340 16.74 17.79 -15.82
C PHE A 340 16.57 18.54 -17.15
N GLY A 341 17.39 19.57 -17.41
CA GLY A 341 17.34 20.37 -18.62
C GLY A 341 16.23 21.42 -18.68
N TYR A 342 15.51 21.67 -17.59
CA TYR A 342 14.41 22.64 -17.51
C TYR A 342 14.54 23.56 -16.31
N LYS A 343 14.14 24.82 -16.46
CA LYS A 343 13.89 25.72 -15.34
C LYS A 343 12.49 25.51 -14.76
N GLY A 344 12.34 25.69 -13.45
CA GLY A 344 11.06 25.50 -12.78
C GLY A 344 9.90 26.29 -13.41
N LYS A 345 10.15 27.56 -13.83
CA LYS A 345 9.14 28.37 -14.53
C LYS A 345 8.70 27.80 -15.88
N GLU A 346 9.58 27.05 -16.58
CA GLU A 346 9.24 26.38 -17.85
C GLU A 346 8.34 25.17 -17.57
N ILE A 347 8.69 24.39 -16.55
CA ILE A 347 7.86 23.27 -16.05
C ILE A 347 6.46 23.76 -15.69
N LYS A 348 6.36 24.83 -14.89
CA LYS A 348 5.07 25.44 -14.53
C LYS A 348 4.27 25.82 -15.77
N ALA A 349 4.87 26.54 -16.73
CA ALA A 349 4.19 26.97 -17.96
C ALA A 349 3.68 25.78 -18.80
N ILE A 350 4.46 24.68 -18.87
CA ILE A 350 4.07 23.46 -19.58
C ILE A 350 2.81 22.85 -18.95
N PHE A 351 2.79 22.68 -17.61
CA PHE A 351 1.65 22.07 -16.92
C PHE A 351 0.43 23.00 -16.86
N GLU A 352 0.60 24.31 -16.70
CA GLU A 352 -0.49 25.29 -16.77
C GLU A 352 -1.17 25.30 -18.16
N LYS A 353 -0.38 25.12 -19.22
CA LYS A 353 -0.94 24.98 -20.57
C LYS A 353 -1.76 23.71 -20.71
N ALA A 354 -1.23 22.58 -20.23
CA ALA A 354 -1.93 21.30 -20.26
C ALA A 354 -3.23 21.33 -19.44
N ASN A 355 -3.22 21.96 -18.27
CA ASN A 355 -4.38 22.06 -17.39
C ASN A 355 -5.60 22.75 -18.06
N LYS A 356 -5.38 23.60 -19.07
CA LYS A 356 -6.47 24.22 -19.83
C LYS A 356 -7.24 23.24 -20.71
N ASP A 357 -6.60 22.13 -21.07
CA ASP A 357 -7.20 21.09 -21.91
C ASP A 357 -7.88 19.98 -21.10
N ILE A 358 -7.58 19.84 -19.80
CA ILE A 358 -8.17 18.81 -18.90
C ILE A 358 -9.70 18.80 -18.91
N PRO A 359 -10.43 19.94 -18.83
CA PRO A 359 -11.89 19.95 -18.87
C PRO A 359 -12.47 19.37 -20.14
N ASN A 360 -11.68 19.29 -21.21
CA ASN A 360 -12.08 18.76 -22.52
C ASN A 360 -11.76 17.26 -22.69
N ILE A 361 -11.13 16.61 -21.71
CA ILE A 361 -10.82 15.19 -21.75
C ILE A 361 -12.09 14.41 -21.42
N SER A 362 -12.60 13.64 -22.38
CA SER A 362 -13.71 12.75 -22.14
C SER A 362 -13.23 11.52 -21.35
N THR A 363 -13.74 11.35 -20.13
CA THR A 363 -13.52 10.16 -19.29
C THR A 363 -14.55 9.06 -19.55
N SER A 364 -15.57 9.34 -20.38
CA SER A 364 -16.53 8.32 -20.78
C SER A 364 -15.91 7.39 -21.80
N TYR A 365 -16.07 6.09 -21.61
CA TYR A 365 -15.58 5.06 -22.51
C TYR A 365 -16.48 3.82 -22.48
N GLU A 366 -16.51 3.11 -23.60
CA GLU A 366 -17.16 1.81 -23.68
C GLU A 366 -16.11 0.73 -23.46
N LYS A 367 -16.28 -0.02 -22.36
CA LYS A 367 -15.33 -1.06 -21.95
C LYS A 367 -15.63 -2.36 -22.68
N ASN A 368 -14.60 -2.97 -23.28
CA ASN A 368 -14.70 -4.34 -23.79
C ASN A 368 -15.06 -5.30 -22.64
N PRO A 369 -16.07 -6.18 -22.79
CA PRO A 369 -16.48 -7.11 -21.74
C PRO A 369 -15.34 -8.03 -21.23
N ASP A 370 -14.38 -8.35 -22.10
CA ASP A 370 -13.20 -9.17 -21.77
C ASP A 370 -11.98 -8.35 -21.30
N ALA A 371 -12.12 -7.02 -21.10
CA ALA A 371 -11.11 -6.19 -20.45
C ALA A 371 -11.22 -6.35 -18.92
N ILE A 372 -10.33 -7.13 -18.34
CA ILE A 372 -10.37 -7.55 -16.92
C ILE A 372 -9.26 -6.84 -16.15
N TYR A 373 -9.63 -6.10 -15.08
CA TYR A 373 -8.71 -5.32 -14.24
C TYR A 373 -8.62 -5.87 -12.80
N THR A 374 -8.81 -7.18 -12.64
CA THR A 374 -8.53 -7.89 -11.39
C THR A 374 -7.29 -8.74 -11.54
N SER A 375 -6.50 -8.84 -10.48
CA SER A 375 -5.32 -9.70 -10.41
C SER A 375 -5.67 -11.16 -10.67
N ARG A 376 -4.87 -11.82 -11.48
CA ARG A 376 -5.01 -13.24 -11.81
C ARG A 376 -3.67 -13.83 -12.22
N VAL A 377 -3.60 -15.16 -12.18
CA VAL A 377 -2.44 -15.92 -12.62
C VAL A 377 -2.45 -16.06 -14.13
N PHE A 378 -1.28 -15.87 -14.75
CA PHE A 378 -1.05 -16.08 -16.16
C PHE A 378 -0.01 -17.19 -16.37
N THR A 379 -0.22 -17.96 -17.43
CA THR A 379 0.73 -18.96 -17.92
C THR A 379 0.77 -18.82 -19.43
N PHE A 380 1.77 -18.05 -19.90
CA PHE A 380 2.03 -17.91 -21.32
C PHE A 380 3.31 -18.68 -21.67
N SER A 381 3.36 -19.24 -22.86
CA SER A 381 4.54 -19.93 -23.40
C SER A 381 4.91 -19.36 -24.76
N ASN A 382 6.19 -19.35 -25.07
CA ASN A 382 6.72 -18.93 -26.36
C ASN A 382 6.38 -17.48 -26.75
N LEU A 383 6.40 -16.54 -25.79
CA LEU A 383 6.28 -15.13 -26.10
C LEU A 383 7.57 -14.61 -26.77
N PRO A 384 7.47 -13.61 -27.66
CA PRO A 384 8.64 -12.98 -28.26
C PRO A 384 9.43 -12.20 -27.22
N LYS A 385 10.74 -12.07 -27.41
CA LYS A 385 11.56 -11.17 -26.59
C LYS A 385 11.00 -9.76 -26.66
N PRO A 386 10.84 -9.08 -25.50
CA PRO A 386 10.29 -7.72 -25.47
C PRO A 386 11.14 -6.72 -26.28
N ILE A 387 10.45 -5.87 -27.03
CA ILE A 387 11.06 -4.80 -27.81
C ILE A 387 10.30 -3.48 -27.62
N ASN A 388 10.97 -2.35 -27.88
CA ASN A 388 10.31 -1.05 -27.99
C ASN A 388 9.70 -0.87 -29.39
N SER A 389 8.53 -0.23 -29.47
CA SER A 389 8.00 0.24 -30.75
C SER A 389 8.83 1.41 -31.29
N SER A 390 8.66 1.73 -32.58
CA SER A 390 9.30 2.89 -33.20
C SER A 390 8.97 4.21 -32.51
N ILE A 391 7.75 4.33 -31.97
CA ILE A 391 7.30 5.50 -31.19
C ILE A 391 8.13 5.63 -29.93
N ILE A 392 8.25 4.58 -29.12
CA ILE A 392 9.05 4.60 -27.88
C ILE A 392 10.51 4.91 -28.21
N THR A 393 11.05 4.27 -29.25
CA THR A 393 12.42 4.49 -29.69
C THR A 393 12.67 5.96 -30.05
N SER A 394 11.75 6.62 -30.77
CA SER A 394 11.90 8.04 -31.10
C SER A 394 11.94 8.93 -29.87
N TYR A 395 11.07 8.68 -28.87
CA TYR A 395 11.10 9.41 -27.61
C TYR A 395 12.39 9.18 -26.79
N LEU A 396 12.95 7.98 -26.85
CA LEU A 396 14.20 7.65 -26.14
C LEU A 396 15.42 8.26 -26.83
N ASP A 397 15.44 8.31 -28.18
CA ASP A 397 16.56 8.84 -28.97
C ASP A 397 16.64 10.37 -28.93
N GLU A 398 15.53 11.07 -28.91
CA GLU A 398 15.48 12.54 -28.81
C GLU A 398 16.12 13.04 -27.51
N ASN A 399 16.00 12.29 -26.42
CA ASN A 399 16.56 12.64 -25.11
C ASN A 399 18.00 12.17 -24.90
N SER A 400 18.54 11.31 -25.73
CA SER A 400 19.96 10.91 -25.64
C SER A 400 20.93 12.08 -25.92
N LYS A 401 20.46 13.17 -26.50
CA LYS A 401 21.24 14.40 -26.74
C LYS A 401 21.31 15.33 -25.53
N ASP A 402 20.31 15.23 -24.62
CA ASP A 402 20.22 16.07 -23.41
C ASP A 402 20.69 15.36 -22.13
N CYS A 403 20.91 14.04 -22.18
CA CYS A 403 21.30 13.21 -21.02
C CYS A 403 22.81 13.00 -20.83
N HIS A 404 23.67 13.95 -21.23
CA HIS A 404 25.11 13.91 -20.93
C HIS A 404 25.50 14.61 -19.62
N LEU A 405 24.56 14.77 -18.68
CA LEU A 405 24.82 15.37 -17.37
C LEU A 405 24.24 14.50 -16.22
N PHE A 406 24.69 13.24 -16.13
CA PHE A 406 24.57 12.44 -14.91
C PHE A 406 25.83 11.59 -14.72
#